data_eb9b085e1e8838e86e76528d670c54c3
#
_entry.id   eb9b085e1e8838e86e76528d670c54c3
#
_cell.length_a   1.000
_cell.length_b   1.000
_cell.length_c   1.000
_cell.angle_alpha   90.00
_cell.angle_beta   90.00
_cell.angle_gamma   90.00
#
_symmetry.space_group_name_H-M   'P 1'
#
loop_
_entity.id
_entity.type
_entity.pdbx_description
1 polymer ?
#
loop_
_entity_poly.entity_id
_entity_poly.type
_entity_poly.pdbx_seq_one_letter_code
_entity_poly.pdbx_strand_id
1 'polypeptide(L)'
;WLSYEYDDARRLVAIGNNLGERLEYDVDTKGNRTAQRIKDASGSLVRQQQWAYDELGRLLRAVGAGGQTRSFAYDLNDNPVGETNPRQFAHSQTFDALDRLVGQSDPLGGKTQLAYDAQDNLTEVKDPRGVTTRYEYDGLGNLTRLVSPDSGTTTFEHDAAGNVIRRTDARGAVTEYRYDALNRLVERRSPSDPSLDVQYRYDLTADGNQGIGRLGAIEGARDSLVYRYDERGNLVEQVRSIRLDQQTLLDRVTYRYDAANQLLEIGYPSGLAIGYPRNAGGQVASVTLAVGDKAPSTLVGQIAYLPFGPLLRLTWGNGITLSREYDQDYQLLRQKVGPWQSDYQHDANGNIQQHRHSLWG
;
A
#
# COMPACT_ATOMS: atom_id res chain seq x y z
N TRP A 1 -20.69 -12.79 5.12
CA TRP A 1 -19.92 -13.75 5.92
C TRP A 1 -18.93 -14.50 5.04
N LEU A 2 -17.87 -15.06 5.69
CA LEU A 2 -16.95 -16.01 5.08
C LEU A 2 -17.06 -17.35 5.83
N SER A 3 -16.97 -18.45 5.10
CA SER A 3 -16.81 -19.81 5.63
C SER A 3 -15.39 -20.27 5.38
N TYR A 4 -14.87 -21.07 6.32
CA TYR A 4 -13.51 -21.62 6.24
C TYR A 4 -13.60 -23.13 6.35
N GLU A 5 -12.91 -23.82 5.46
CA GLU A 5 -12.83 -25.28 5.45
C GLU A 5 -11.40 -25.73 5.72
N TYR A 6 -11.28 -26.77 6.51
CA TYR A 6 -10.01 -27.32 6.95
C TYR A 6 -9.93 -28.80 6.64
N ASP A 7 -8.76 -29.31 6.33
CA ASP A 7 -8.51 -30.74 6.21
C ASP A 7 -8.40 -31.42 7.58
N ASP A 8 -8.21 -32.76 7.58
CA ASP A 8 -8.06 -33.57 8.82
C ASP A 8 -6.84 -33.13 9.67
N ALA A 9 -5.82 -32.51 9.06
CA ALA A 9 -4.67 -31.96 9.75
C ALA A 9 -4.91 -30.49 10.20
N ARG A 10 -6.14 -29.98 10.12
CA ARG A 10 -6.56 -28.62 10.48
C ARG A 10 -5.89 -27.52 9.64
N ARG A 11 -5.47 -27.83 8.44
CA ARG A 11 -4.92 -26.84 7.50
C ARG A 11 -6.05 -26.24 6.67
N LEU A 12 -6.05 -24.92 6.45
CA LEU A 12 -7.04 -24.24 5.64
C LEU A 12 -6.94 -24.68 4.18
N VAL A 13 -8.03 -25.27 3.64
CA VAL A 13 -8.11 -25.77 2.26
C VAL A 13 -9.14 -25.03 1.42
N ALA A 14 -10.10 -24.31 2.02
CA ALA A 14 -10.97 -23.45 1.25
C ALA A 14 -11.56 -22.31 2.07
N ILE A 15 -11.92 -21.23 1.36
CA ILE A 15 -12.69 -20.10 1.87
C ILE A 15 -13.86 -19.90 0.91
N GLY A 16 -15.08 -19.90 1.44
CA GLY A 16 -16.30 -19.56 0.70
C GLY A 16 -16.86 -18.22 1.16
N ASN A 17 -17.54 -17.49 0.29
CA ASN A 17 -18.32 -16.31 0.65
C ASN A 17 -19.81 -16.52 0.41
N ASN A 18 -20.63 -15.60 0.88
CA ASN A 18 -22.09 -15.66 0.73
C ASN A 18 -22.60 -15.34 -0.69
N LEU A 19 -21.71 -15.05 -1.63
CA LEU A 19 -22.02 -14.94 -3.06
C LEU A 19 -21.86 -16.28 -3.79
N GLY A 20 -21.44 -17.35 -3.09
CA GLY A 20 -21.17 -18.67 -3.67
C GLY A 20 -19.80 -18.79 -4.32
N GLU A 21 -18.95 -17.77 -4.19
CA GLU A 21 -17.58 -17.80 -4.69
C GLU A 21 -16.68 -18.59 -3.75
N ARG A 22 -15.66 -19.26 -4.30
CA ARG A 22 -14.80 -20.17 -3.56
C ARG A 22 -13.33 -19.99 -3.91
N LEU A 23 -12.50 -19.90 -2.87
CA LEU A 23 -11.05 -19.90 -2.94
C LEU A 23 -10.56 -21.23 -2.37
N GLU A 24 -9.84 -22.02 -3.15
CA GLU A 24 -9.35 -23.35 -2.78
C GLU A 24 -7.83 -23.40 -2.77
N TYR A 25 -7.28 -24.21 -1.87
CA TYR A 25 -5.85 -24.45 -1.73
C TYR A 25 -5.53 -25.94 -1.80
N ASP A 26 -4.47 -26.29 -2.54
CA ASP A 26 -3.80 -27.58 -2.37
C ASP A 26 -2.63 -27.37 -1.41
N VAL A 27 -2.43 -28.34 -0.52
CA VAL A 27 -1.40 -28.27 0.51
C VAL A 27 -0.62 -29.58 0.49
N ASP A 28 0.70 -29.52 0.47
CA ASP A 28 1.56 -30.71 0.54
C ASP A 28 1.59 -31.33 1.95
N THR A 29 2.30 -32.43 2.10
CA THR A 29 2.42 -33.12 3.41
C THR A 29 3.14 -32.31 4.47
N LYS A 30 3.93 -31.31 4.10
CA LYS A 30 4.66 -30.41 5.01
C LYS A 30 3.83 -29.16 5.38
N GLY A 31 2.69 -28.94 4.74
CA GLY A 31 1.82 -27.80 4.99
C GLY A 31 2.03 -26.62 4.03
N ASN A 32 2.89 -26.74 3.01
CA ASN A 32 3.11 -25.69 2.03
C ASN A 32 1.92 -25.65 1.06
N ARG A 33 1.45 -24.45 0.70
CA ARG A 33 0.41 -24.29 -0.34
C ARG A 33 1.03 -24.47 -1.72
N THR A 34 0.62 -25.55 -2.41
CA THR A 34 1.13 -25.89 -3.74
C THR A 34 0.27 -25.38 -4.87
N ALA A 35 -1.02 -25.08 -4.60
CA ALA A 35 -1.89 -24.42 -5.56
C ALA A 35 -2.93 -23.55 -4.86
N GLN A 36 -3.40 -22.54 -5.60
CA GLN A 36 -4.57 -21.72 -5.26
C GLN A 36 -5.47 -21.63 -6.49
N ARG A 37 -6.76 -21.85 -6.29
CA ARG A 37 -7.78 -21.71 -7.31
C ARG A 37 -8.93 -20.86 -6.80
N ILE A 38 -9.39 -19.92 -7.63
CA ILE A 38 -10.60 -19.14 -7.37
C ILE A 38 -11.67 -19.62 -8.35
N LYS A 39 -12.84 -19.94 -7.82
CA LYS A 39 -14.02 -20.36 -8.57
C LYS A 39 -15.15 -19.37 -8.36
N ASP A 40 -15.94 -19.14 -9.40
CA ASP A 40 -17.18 -18.37 -9.31
C ASP A 40 -18.32 -19.21 -8.69
N ALA A 41 -19.49 -18.59 -8.53
CA ALA A 41 -20.67 -19.23 -7.96
C ALA A 41 -21.18 -20.45 -8.78
N SER A 42 -20.81 -20.57 -10.05
CA SER A 42 -21.11 -21.74 -10.90
C SER A 42 -20.10 -22.87 -10.73
N GLY A 43 -19.01 -22.64 -9.99
CA GLY A 43 -17.89 -23.56 -9.84
C GLY A 43 -16.83 -23.43 -10.95
N SER A 44 -16.99 -22.49 -11.88
CA SER A 44 -16.03 -22.26 -12.97
C SER A 44 -14.74 -21.65 -12.44
N LEU A 45 -13.59 -22.15 -12.93
CA LEU A 45 -12.28 -21.64 -12.56
C LEU A 45 -12.04 -20.27 -13.20
N VAL A 46 -11.79 -19.25 -12.37
CA VAL A 46 -11.54 -17.87 -12.83
C VAL A 46 -10.11 -17.41 -12.58
N ARG A 47 -9.39 -18.01 -11.63
CA ARG A 47 -7.98 -17.74 -11.37
C ARG A 47 -7.26 -18.96 -10.82
N GLN A 48 -5.98 -19.13 -11.17
CA GLN A 48 -5.12 -20.13 -10.55
C GLN A 48 -3.66 -19.67 -10.45
N GLN A 49 -3.00 -20.18 -9.42
CA GLN A 49 -1.55 -20.07 -9.22
C GLN A 49 -1.03 -21.36 -8.61
N GLN A 50 0.23 -21.70 -8.89
CA GLN A 50 0.89 -22.89 -8.36
C GLN A 50 2.27 -22.53 -7.80
N TRP A 51 2.71 -23.31 -6.82
CA TRP A 51 4.00 -23.14 -6.18
C TRP A 51 4.69 -24.49 -6.00
N ALA A 52 5.99 -24.51 -6.13
CA ALA A 52 6.82 -25.67 -5.83
C ALA A 52 7.88 -25.28 -4.79
N TYR A 53 8.12 -26.19 -3.88
CA TYR A 53 9.04 -26.01 -2.75
C TYR A 53 10.13 -27.07 -2.79
N ASP A 54 11.26 -26.78 -2.17
CA ASP A 54 12.32 -27.78 -1.94
C ASP A 54 12.05 -28.63 -0.70
N GLU A 55 13.00 -29.50 -0.38
CA GLU A 55 12.90 -30.39 0.77
C GLU A 55 12.94 -29.65 2.12
N LEU A 56 13.43 -28.42 2.17
CA LEU A 56 13.44 -27.56 3.36
C LEU A 56 12.18 -26.68 3.47
N GLY A 57 11.27 -26.73 2.46
CA GLY A 57 10.06 -25.92 2.44
C GLY A 57 10.27 -24.51 1.90
N ARG A 58 11.41 -24.24 1.23
CA ARG A 58 11.69 -22.95 0.59
C ARG A 58 11.09 -22.93 -0.82
N LEU A 59 10.52 -21.77 -1.20
CA LEU A 59 9.85 -21.60 -2.49
C LEU A 59 10.85 -21.69 -3.66
N LEU A 60 10.73 -22.71 -4.49
CA LEU A 60 11.56 -22.86 -5.71
C LEU A 60 10.94 -22.20 -6.93
N ARG A 61 9.61 -22.27 -7.08
CA ARG A 61 8.91 -21.76 -8.25
C ARG A 61 7.51 -21.26 -7.91
N ALA A 62 7.14 -20.16 -8.54
CA ALA A 62 5.76 -19.68 -8.62
C ALA A 62 5.34 -19.67 -10.08
N VAL A 63 4.20 -20.29 -10.38
CA VAL A 63 3.69 -20.48 -11.75
C VAL A 63 2.31 -19.86 -11.85
N GLY A 64 2.12 -18.93 -12.77
CA GLY A 64 0.84 -18.32 -13.09
C GLY A 64 -0.01 -19.21 -14.02
N ALA A 65 -1.23 -18.78 -14.29
CA ALA A 65 -2.22 -19.55 -15.06
C ALA A 65 -1.77 -19.81 -16.51
N GLY A 66 -1.00 -18.90 -17.11
CA GLY A 66 -0.42 -19.06 -18.44
C GLY A 66 0.90 -19.86 -18.46
N GLY A 67 1.34 -20.44 -17.34
CA GLY A 67 2.59 -21.16 -17.21
C GLY A 67 3.82 -20.27 -17.04
N GLN A 68 3.66 -18.97 -16.93
CA GLN A 68 4.73 -18.03 -16.66
C GLN A 68 5.34 -18.33 -15.28
N THR A 69 6.63 -18.64 -15.28
CA THR A 69 7.32 -19.16 -14.11
C THR A 69 8.36 -18.19 -13.59
N ARG A 70 8.31 -17.92 -12.29
CA ARG A 70 9.34 -17.26 -11.49
C ARG A 70 10.06 -18.31 -10.66
N SER A 71 11.40 -18.32 -10.71
CA SER A 71 12.22 -19.31 -10.01
C SER A 71 13.10 -18.62 -8.97
N PHE A 72 13.39 -19.31 -7.87
CA PHE A 72 14.20 -18.82 -6.75
C PHE A 72 15.34 -19.81 -6.45
N ALA A 73 16.45 -19.27 -5.98
CA ALA A 73 17.60 -20.04 -5.55
C ALA A 73 18.09 -19.57 -4.19
N TYR A 74 18.61 -20.49 -3.41
CA TYR A 74 19.06 -20.25 -2.04
C TYR A 74 20.46 -20.83 -1.83
N ASP A 75 21.22 -20.25 -0.93
CA ASP A 75 22.46 -20.84 -0.45
C ASP A 75 22.21 -21.85 0.68
N LEU A 76 23.31 -22.34 1.28
CA LEU A 76 23.25 -23.31 2.38
C LEU A 76 22.76 -22.72 3.72
N ASN A 77 22.76 -21.39 3.84
CA ASN A 77 22.30 -20.64 5.01
C ASN A 77 20.86 -20.12 4.84
N ASP A 78 20.14 -20.58 3.78
CA ASP A 78 18.79 -20.15 3.42
C ASP A 78 18.68 -18.71 2.89
N ASN A 79 19.79 -18.05 2.57
CA ASN A 79 19.77 -16.73 1.95
C ASN A 79 19.26 -16.83 0.51
N PRO A 80 18.38 -15.93 0.04
CA PRO A 80 17.88 -15.89 -1.32
C PRO A 80 18.97 -15.34 -2.26
N VAL A 81 19.72 -16.21 -2.93
CA VAL A 81 20.85 -15.80 -3.80
C VAL A 81 20.45 -15.54 -5.24
N GLY A 82 19.25 -15.93 -5.66
CA GLY A 82 18.82 -15.73 -7.04
C GLY A 82 17.32 -15.73 -7.24
N GLU A 83 16.90 -14.90 -8.19
CA GLU A 83 15.54 -14.89 -8.72
C GLU A 83 15.61 -14.80 -10.25
N THR A 84 14.90 -15.70 -10.93
CA THR A 84 14.72 -15.62 -12.39
C THR A 84 13.23 -15.35 -12.66
N ASN A 85 12.95 -14.26 -13.34
CA ASN A 85 11.57 -13.88 -13.66
C ASN A 85 11.05 -14.67 -14.89
N PRO A 86 9.74 -14.62 -15.21
CA PRO A 86 9.15 -15.34 -16.34
C PRO A 86 9.73 -15.00 -17.72
N ARG A 87 10.41 -13.86 -17.88
CA ARG A 87 11.14 -13.49 -19.11
C ARG A 87 12.59 -13.99 -19.13
N GLN A 88 12.99 -14.83 -18.19
CA GLN A 88 14.33 -15.37 -18.03
C GLN A 88 15.42 -14.32 -17.69
N PHE A 89 14.99 -13.18 -17.13
CA PHE A 89 15.91 -12.21 -16.54
C PHE A 89 16.23 -12.61 -15.12
N ALA A 90 17.52 -12.75 -14.81
CA ALA A 90 17.99 -13.18 -13.50
C ALA A 90 18.51 -11.99 -12.67
N HIS A 91 18.10 -11.93 -11.42
CA HIS A 91 18.71 -11.14 -10.36
C HIS A 91 19.56 -12.07 -9.49
N SER A 92 20.70 -11.60 -9.01
CA SER A 92 21.49 -12.34 -8.03
C SER A 92 21.87 -11.47 -6.83
N GLN A 93 22.00 -12.13 -5.68
CA GLN A 93 22.39 -11.53 -4.42
C GLN A 93 23.57 -12.30 -3.83
N THR A 94 24.43 -11.60 -3.09
CA THR A 94 25.55 -12.19 -2.38
C THR A 94 25.54 -11.73 -0.93
N PHE A 95 25.82 -12.65 -0.04
CA PHE A 95 25.78 -12.45 1.39
C PHE A 95 27.18 -12.68 1.99
N ASP A 96 27.48 -12.05 3.08
CA ASP A 96 28.70 -12.30 3.86
C ASP A 96 28.50 -13.46 4.87
N ALA A 97 29.54 -13.74 5.65
CA ALA A 97 29.50 -14.82 6.64
C ALA A 97 28.54 -14.60 7.82
N LEU A 98 27.95 -13.39 7.93
CA LEU A 98 26.93 -13.03 8.91
C LEU A 98 25.53 -12.95 8.27
N ASP A 99 25.36 -13.50 7.06
CA ASP A 99 24.12 -13.48 6.27
C ASP A 99 23.61 -12.07 5.94
N ARG A 100 24.51 -11.05 5.89
CA ARG A 100 24.19 -9.70 5.47
C ARG A 100 24.35 -9.55 3.96
N LEU A 101 23.41 -8.88 3.28
CA LEU A 101 23.47 -8.60 1.86
C LEU A 101 24.63 -7.66 1.52
N VAL A 102 25.68 -8.13 0.84
CA VAL A 102 26.84 -7.32 0.46
C VAL A 102 26.91 -7.01 -1.03
N GLY A 103 26.09 -7.68 -1.85
CA GLY A 103 26.06 -7.43 -3.28
C GLY A 103 24.75 -7.83 -3.93
N GLN A 104 24.40 -7.11 -4.98
CA GLN A 104 23.21 -7.37 -5.79
C GLN A 104 23.55 -7.10 -7.26
N SER A 105 23.15 -8.00 -8.16
CA SER A 105 23.26 -7.78 -9.60
C SER A 105 21.90 -7.78 -10.26
N ASP A 106 21.65 -6.80 -11.10
CA ASP A 106 20.46 -6.73 -11.94
C ASP A 106 20.63 -7.57 -13.24
N PRO A 107 19.56 -7.82 -14.01
CA PRO A 107 19.63 -8.61 -15.25
C PRO A 107 20.49 -7.99 -16.35
N LEU A 108 20.83 -6.72 -16.28
CA LEU A 108 21.71 -6.02 -17.25
C LEU A 108 23.18 -6.03 -16.80
N GLY A 109 23.47 -6.69 -15.67
CA GLY A 109 24.82 -6.79 -15.11
C GLY A 109 25.23 -5.60 -14.25
N GLY A 110 24.28 -4.68 -13.96
CA GLY A 110 24.51 -3.59 -13.01
C GLY A 110 24.69 -4.14 -11.60
N LYS A 111 25.75 -3.70 -10.89
CA LYS A 111 26.10 -4.19 -9.57
C LYS A 111 25.95 -3.12 -8.51
N THR A 112 25.17 -3.42 -7.47
CA THR A 112 25.12 -2.64 -6.23
C THR A 112 25.94 -3.36 -5.17
N GLN A 113 26.79 -2.64 -4.44
CA GLN A 113 27.60 -3.15 -3.34
C GLN A 113 27.21 -2.45 -2.03
N LEU A 114 27.21 -3.22 -0.96
CA LEU A 114 26.87 -2.74 0.38
C LEU A 114 28.00 -3.09 1.34
N ALA A 115 28.30 -2.20 2.27
CA ALA A 115 29.27 -2.44 3.33
C ALA A 115 28.66 -2.10 4.71
N TYR A 116 29.14 -2.81 5.73
CA TYR A 116 28.62 -2.71 7.10
C TYR A 116 29.77 -2.52 8.07
N ASP A 117 29.48 -1.92 9.22
CA ASP A 117 30.40 -1.87 10.35
C ASP A 117 30.27 -3.15 11.22
N ALA A 118 31.03 -3.16 12.33
CA ALA A 118 31.02 -4.29 13.28
C ALA A 118 29.72 -4.39 14.09
N GLN A 119 28.86 -3.39 14.07
CA GLN A 119 27.56 -3.34 14.75
C GLN A 119 26.39 -3.59 13.79
N ASP A 120 26.69 -4.08 12.57
CA ASP A 120 25.72 -4.35 11.49
C ASP A 120 25.03 -3.11 10.89
N ASN A 121 25.54 -1.91 11.15
CA ASN A 121 25.04 -0.71 10.51
C ASN A 121 25.55 -0.63 9.05
N LEU A 122 24.66 -0.30 8.11
CA LEU A 122 25.01 -0.08 6.70
C LEU A 122 25.84 1.20 6.56
N THR A 123 27.13 1.10 6.23
CA THR A 123 28.05 2.25 6.13
C THR A 123 28.24 2.77 4.72
N GLU A 124 28.03 1.93 3.69
CA GLU A 124 28.23 2.33 2.30
C GLU A 124 27.28 1.58 1.37
N VAL A 125 26.73 2.31 0.39
CA VAL A 125 26.06 1.75 -0.78
C VAL A 125 26.71 2.32 -2.03
N LYS A 126 27.22 1.46 -2.90
CA LYS A 126 27.76 1.83 -4.21
C LYS A 126 26.81 1.32 -5.30
N ASP A 127 26.26 2.23 -6.08
CA ASP A 127 25.31 1.92 -7.16
C ASP A 127 26.02 1.35 -8.42
N PRO A 128 25.27 0.81 -9.42
CA PRO A 128 25.84 0.30 -10.68
C PRO A 128 26.62 1.33 -11.50
N ARG A 129 26.44 2.62 -11.30
CA ARG A 129 27.19 3.71 -11.96
C ARG A 129 28.48 4.03 -11.22
N GLY A 130 28.73 3.40 -10.07
CA GLY A 130 29.88 3.64 -9.21
C GLY A 130 29.69 4.81 -8.24
N VAL A 131 28.49 5.36 -8.15
CA VAL A 131 28.15 6.44 -7.21
C VAL A 131 28.03 5.85 -5.82
N THR A 132 28.70 6.47 -4.84
CA THR A 132 28.77 5.95 -3.48
C THR A 132 28.07 6.88 -2.50
N THR A 133 27.10 6.34 -1.76
CA THR A 133 26.46 6.98 -0.60
C THR A 133 27.05 6.39 0.67
N ARG A 134 27.40 7.25 1.66
CA ARG A 134 27.98 6.84 2.94
C ARG A 134 27.11 7.26 4.11
N TYR A 135 27.16 6.44 5.15
CA TYR A 135 26.38 6.60 6.37
C TYR A 135 27.32 6.49 7.58
N GLU A 136 27.16 7.37 8.54
CA GLU A 136 27.90 7.36 9.80
C GLU A 136 26.91 7.27 10.96
N TYR A 137 27.27 6.49 11.98
CA TYR A 137 26.40 6.21 13.11
C TYR A 137 27.09 6.55 14.42
N ASP A 138 26.30 6.78 15.46
CA ASP A 138 26.81 6.86 16.84
C ASP A 138 26.95 5.45 17.47
N GLY A 139 27.45 5.40 18.71
CA GLY A 139 27.64 4.13 19.43
C GLY A 139 26.34 3.39 19.80
N LEU A 140 25.17 3.99 19.57
CA LEU A 140 23.85 3.40 19.79
C LEU A 140 23.20 2.96 18.45
N GLY A 141 23.88 3.14 17.31
CA GLY A 141 23.38 2.81 15.98
C GLY A 141 22.45 3.86 15.40
N ASN A 142 22.40 5.08 15.94
CA ASN A 142 21.63 6.16 15.35
C ASN A 142 22.43 6.81 14.20
N LEU A 143 21.78 7.04 13.04
CA LEU A 143 22.39 7.69 11.88
C LEU A 143 22.71 9.17 12.21
N THR A 144 24.00 9.52 12.25
CA THR A 144 24.45 10.89 12.52
C THR A 144 24.77 11.67 11.27
N ARG A 145 25.15 10.97 10.17
CA ARG A 145 25.52 11.64 8.92
C ARG A 145 25.24 10.76 7.71
N LEU A 146 24.70 11.37 6.68
CA LEU A 146 24.51 10.80 5.34
C LEU A 146 25.26 11.66 4.33
N VAL A 147 26.09 11.06 3.50
CA VAL A 147 26.81 11.74 2.41
C VAL A 147 26.43 11.09 1.10
N SER A 148 25.75 11.81 0.24
CA SER A 148 25.36 11.37 -1.09
C SER A 148 25.86 12.36 -2.13
N PRO A 149 26.45 11.93 -3.25
CA PRO A 149 26.83 12.80 -4.36
C PRO A 149 25.64 13.55 -4.97
N ASP A 150 24.43 12.94 -4.93
CA ASP A 150 23.24 13.53 -5.54
C ASP A 150 22.56 14.56 -4.63
N SER A 151 22.49 14.32 -3.31
CA SER A 151 21.76 15.16 -2.34
C SER A 151 22.67 15.94 -1.39
N GLY A 152 23.99 15.71 -1.44
CA GLY A 152 24.99 16.31 -0.55
C GLY A 152 25.01 15.67 0.84
N THR A 153 25.46 16.43 1.83
CA THR A 153 25.58 15.95 3.22
C THR A 153 24.38 16.37 4.05
N THR A 154 23.77 15.40 4.73
CA THR A 154 22.74 15.64 5.75
C THR A 154 23.24 15.12 7.09
N THR A 155 23.07 15.89 8.17
CA THR A 155 23.43 15.49 9.54
C THR A 155 22.19 15.40 10.43
N PHE A 156 22.28 14.55 11.45
CA PHE A 156 21.21 14.28 12.39
C PHE A 156 21.74 14.29 13.83
N GLU A 157 20.95 14.84 14.73
CA GLU A 157 21.17 14.76 16.18
C GLU A 157 19.99 14.02 16.80
N HIS A 158 20.25 13.22 17.82
CA HIS A 158 19.25 12.35 18.44
C HIS A 158 19.14 12.64 19.95
N ASP A 159 17.96 12.38 20.52
CA ASP A 159 17.80 12.33 21.97
C ASP A 159 18.23 10.97 22.53
N ALA A 160 18.14 10.81 23.86
CA ALA A 160 18.50 9.55 24.53
C ALA A 160 17.58 8.35 24.18
N ALA A 161 16.42 8.60 23.58
CA ALA A 161 15.51 7.57 23.12
C ALA A 161 15.72 7.21 21.63
N GLY A 162 16.70 7.85 20.96
CA GLY A 162 17.00 7.63 19.55
C GLY A 162 16.10 8.42 18.58
N ASN A 163 15.28 9.34 19.06
CA ASN A 163 14.48 10.18 18.19
C ASN A 163 15.35 11.28 17.57
N VAL A 164 15.18 11.55 16.27
CA VAL A 164 15.86 12.68 15.61
C VAL A 164 15.33 14.01 16.15
N ILE A 165 16.13 14.74 16.89
CA ILE A 165 15.76 16.08 17.42
C ILE A 165 16.19 17.21 16.52
N ARG A 166 17.17 16.99 15.63
CA ARG A 166 17.65 17.99 14.67
C ARG A 166 18.14 17.32 13.40
N ARG A 167 17.81 17.92 12.27
CA ARG A 167 18.31 17.56 10.94
C ARG A 167 18.83 18.81 10.25
N THR A 168 20.05 18.74 9.70
CA THR A 168 20.61 19.80 8.84
C THR A 168 20.82 19.22 7.44
N ASP A 169 20.17 19.80 6.44
CA ASP A 169 20.31 19.36 5.04
C ASP A 169 21.58 19.92 4.38
N ALA A 170 21.86 19.48 3.15
CA ALA A 170 23.06 19.90 2.41
C ALA A 170 23.12 21.40 2.08
N ARG A 171 22.03 22.13 2.19
CA ARG A 171 21.96 23.58 2.01
C ARG A 171 22.15 24.32 3.33
N GLY A 172 22.34 23.60 4.43
CA GLY A 172 22.44 24.15 5.79
C GLY A 172 21.08 24.47 6.41
N ALA A 173 19.95 24.07 5.77
CA ALA A 173 18.64 24.28 6.37
C ALA A 173 18.43 23.32 7.55
N VAL A 174 18.07 23.91 8.69
CA VAL A 174 17.85 23.19 9.95
C VAL A 174 16.36 22.93 10.15
N THR A 175 16.03 21.69 10.54
CA THR A 175 14.72 21.32 11.05
C THR A 175 14.89 20.70 12.43
N GLU A 176 14.14 21.19 13.41
CA GLU A 176 14.14 20.70 14.79
C GLU A 176 12.84 19.96 15.09
N TYR A 177 12.92 18.94 15.94
CA TYR A 177 11.80 18.08 16.27
C TYR A 177 11.70 17.92 17.79
N ARG A 178 10.48 17.86 18.31
CA ARG A 178 10.23 17.56 19.72
C ARG A 178 9.23 16.41 19.83
N TYR A 179 9.44 15.59 20.83
CA TYR A 179 8.64 14.41 21.08
C TYR A 179 8.05 14.44 22.49
N ASP A 180 6.95 13.76 22.69
CA ASP A 180 6.38 13.53 24.01
C ASP A 180 7.01 12.30 24.70
N ALA A 181 6.55 12.01 25.92
CA ALA A 181 7.03 10.85 26.70
C ALA A 181 6.71 9.48 26.08
N LEU A 182 5.86 9.44 25.05
CA LEU A 182 5.52 8.23 24.27
C LEU A 182 6.27 8.20 22.93
N ASN A 183 7.30 9.03 22.75
CA ASN A 183 8.05 9.18 21.50
C ASN A 183 7.20 9.58 20.28
N ARG A 184 6.07 10.27 20.49
CA ARG A 184 5.25 10.81 19.41
C ARG A 184 5.71 12.24 19.08
N LEU A 185 5.87 12.57 17.80
CA LEU A 185 6.25 13.90 17.35
C LEU A 185 5.20 14.94 17.75
N VAL A 186 5.56 15.93 18.57
CA VAL A 186 4.67 17.01 19.01
C VAL A 186 4.97 18.36 18.38
N GLU A 187 6.18 18.54 17.84
CA GLU A 187 6.57 19.78 17.18
C GLU A 187 7.63 19.54 16.11
N ARG A 188 7.48 20.21 14.97
CA ARG A 188 8.50 20.37 13.94
C ARG A 188 8.74 21.87 13.74
N ARG A 189 9.98 22.33 13.92
CA ARG A 189 10.38 23.73 13.78
C ARG A 189 11.36 23.94 12.66
N SER A 190 11.24 25.07 12.01
CA SER A 190 12.16 25.58 10.99
C SER A 190 12.77 26.89 11.50
N PRO A 191 13.91 26.88 12.20
CA PRO A 191 14.47 28.09 12.82
C PRO A 191 14.71 29.24 11.84
N SER A 192 14.98 28.94 10.57
CA SER A 192 15.17 29.95 9.51
C SER A 192 13.86 30.50 8.94
N ASP A 193 12.75 29.81 9.14
CA ASP A 193 11.42 30.22 8.66
C ASP A 193 10.33 29.69 9.60
N PRO A 194 9.98 30.39 10.69
CA PRO A 194 8.96 29.96 11.65
C PRO A 194 7.56 29.83 11.04
N SER A 195 7.32 30.33 9.82
CA SER A 195 6.05 30.11 9.14
C SER A 195 5.81 28.66 8.74
N LEU A 196 6.87 27.84 8.73
CA LEU A 196 6.84 26.41 8.46
C LEU A 196 6.72 25.55 9.73
N ASP A 197 6.65 26.16 10.91
CA ASP A 197 6.50 25.43 12.17
C ASP A 197 5.14 24.73 12.23
N VAL A 198 5.17 23.48 12.74
CA VAL A 198 3.97 22.64 12.86
C VAL A 198 3.93 22.01 14.24
N GLN A 199 2.78 22.08 14.89
CA GLN A 199 2.49 21.39 16.15
C GLN A 199 1.52 20.24 15.92
N TYR A 200 1.72 19.15 16.66
CA TYR A 200 0.88 17.94 16.62
C TYR A 200 0.31 17.72 18.01
N ARG A 201 -1.00 17.59 18.10
CA ARG A 201 -1.71 17.33 19.36
C ARG A 201 -2.37 15.97 19.30
N TYR A 202 -2.18 15.22 20.35
CA TYR A 202 -2.76 13.88 20.51
C TYR A 202 -3.78 13.87 21.65
N ASP A 203 -4.51 12.78 21.75
CA ASP A 203 -5.37 12.48 22.91
C ASP A 203 -6.49 13.50 23.13
N LEU A 204 -6.99 14.16 22.07
CA LEU A 204 -8.10 15.11 22.20
C LEU A 204 -9.41 14.36 22.43
N THR A 205 -10.05 14.61 23.59
CA THR A 205 -11.30 13.96 24.03
C THR A 205 -12.47 14.92 24.21
N ALA A 206 -12.29 16.21 23.94
CA ALA A 206 -13.36 17.20 24.08
C ALA A 206 -14.58 16.84 23.22
N ASP A 207 -15.76 17.19 23.68
CA ASP A 207 -17.05 16.99 23.01
C ASP A 207 -17.33 15.53 22.58
N GLY A 208 -16.89 14.56 23.40
CA GLY A 208 -17.12 13.14 23.15
C GLY A 208 -16.20 12.51 22.09
N ASN A 209 -15.13 13.22 21.68
CA ASN A 209 -14.12 12.66 20.76
C ASN A 209 -13.36 11.50 21.41
N GLN A 210 -13.25 10.37 20.72
CA GLN A 210 -12.52 9.17 21.17
C GLN A 210 -11.05 9.21 20.70
N GLY A 211 -10.36 10.34 20.94
CA GLY A 211 -9.03 10.64 20.42
C GLY A 211 -7.85 10.03 21.19
N ILE A 212 -8.06 9.31 22.29
CA ILE A 212 -6.97 8.73 23.10
C ILE A 212 -6.10 7.81 22.21
N GLY A 213 -4.76 8.00 22.27
CA GLY A 213 -3.79 7.30 21.44
C GLY A 213 -3.71 7.78 19.99
N ARG A 214 -4.49 8.80 19.60
CA ARG A 214 -4.62 9.25 18.22
C ARG A 214 -4.22 10.70 18.03
N LEU A 215 -3.80 11.04 16.81
CA LEU A 215 -3.55 12.42 16.40
C LEU A 215 -4.86 13.18 16.37
N GLY A 216 -5.01 14.17 17.23
CA GLY A 216 -6.22 14.98 17.35
C GLY A 216 -6.18 16.30 16.60
N ALA A 217 -4.98 16.93 16.47
CA ALA A 217 -4.83 18.12 15.65
C ALA A 217 -3.42 18.27 15.08
N ILE A 218 -3.34 18.97 13.95
CA ILE A 218 -2.11 19.52 13.35
C ILE A 218 -2.31 21.02 13.23
N GLU A 219 -1.36 21.82 13.74
CA GLU A 219 -1.46 23.27 13.76
C GLU A 219 -0.21 23.89 13.12
N GLY A 220 -0.39 24.57 12.00
CA GLY A 220 0.60 25.40 11.33
C GLY A 220 0.38 26.88 11.59
N ALA A 221 1.23 27.74 11.03
CA ALA A 221 1.12 29.19 11.20
C ALA A 221 -0.18 29.77 10.66
N ARG A 222 -0.71 29.22 9.58
CA ARG A 222 -1.90 29.74 8.89
C ARG A 222 -3.04 28.72 8.73
N ASP A 223 -2.78 27.46 9.00
CA ASP A 223 -3.78 26.39 8.83
C ASP A 223 -3.75 25.44 10.03
N SER A 224 -4.88 24.79 10.23
CA SER A 224 -5.00 23.71 11.21
C SER A 224 -5.91 22.62 10.67
N LEU A 225 -5.66 21.40 11.12
CA LEU A 225 -6.50 20.22 10.92
C LEU A 225 -6.89 19.68 12.31
N VAL A 226 -8.17 19.42 12.52
CA VAL A 226 -8.67 18.79 13.74
C VAL A 226 -9.42 17.52 13.34
N TYR A 227 -9.19 16.45 14.09
CA TYR A 227 -9.71 15.12 13.82
C TYR A 227 -10.63 14.66 14.98
N ARG A 228 -11.74 14.02 14.64
CA ARG A 228 -12.64 13.39 15.61
C ARG A 228 -12.83 11.93 15.26
N TYR A 229 -12.90 11.11 16.30
CA TYR A 229 -12.97 9.66 16.19
C TYR A 229 -14.19 9.12 16.96
N ASP A 230 -14.75 8.02 16.45
CA ASP A 230 -15.77 7.25 17.15
C ASP A 230 -15.17 6.28 18.19
N GLU A 231 -16.02 5.56 18.90
CA GLU A 231 -15.63 4.56 19.91
C GLU A 231 -14.82 3.40 19.34
N ARG A 232 -14.90 3.14 18.04
CA ARG A 232 -14.13 2.11 17.33
C ARG A 232 -12.81 2.61 16.78
N GLY A 233 -12.57 3.94 16.88
CA GLY A 233 -11.38 4.60 16.39
C GLY A 233 -11.44 4.99 14.92
N ASN A 234 -12.60 4.94 14.27
CA ASN A 234 -12.76 5.45 12.93
C ASN A 234 -12.75 6.99 12.95
N LEU A 235 -12.10 7.59 11.94
CA LEU A 235 -12.16 9.04 11.73
C LEU A 235 -13.57 9.43 11.27
N VAL A 236 -14.34 10.14 12.10
CA VAL A 236 -15.72 10.55 11.77
C VAL A 236 -15.83 11.99 11.30
N GLU A 237 -14.82 12.83 11.62
CA GLU A 237 -14.81 14.23 11.18
C GLU A 237 -13.37 14.74 11.05
N GLN A 238 -13.14 15.52 10.01
CA GLN A 238 -11.94 16.32 9.81
C GLN A 238 -12.37 17.76 9.56
N VAL A 239 -11.86 18.70 10.35
CA VAL A 239 -12.06 20.13 10.13
C VAL A 239 -10.75 20.77 9.79
N ARG A 240 -10.66 21.37 8.59
CA ARG A 240 -9.55 22.22 8.18
C ARG A 240 -9.93 23.68 8.38
N SER A 241 -9.05 24.44 9.02
CA SER A 241 -9.15 25.89 9.16
C SER A 241 -8.00 26.55 8.43
N ILE A 242 -8.28 27.51 7.55
CA ILE A 242 -7.27 28.29 6.84
C ILE A 242 -7.50 29.77 7.13
N ARG A 243 -6.49 30.45 7.70
CA ARG A 243 -6.50 31.89 7.95
C ARG A 243 -6.00 32.65 6.73
N LEU A 244 -6.88 33.47 6.14
CA LEU A 244 -6.59 34.35 5.01
C LEU A 244 -6.86 35.80 5.49
N ASP A 245 -5.80 36.52 5.88
CA ASP A 245 -5.86 37.87 6.39
C ASP A 245 -6.93 38.09 7.47
N GLN A 246 -8.10 38.62 7.12
CA GLN A 246 -9.21 38.88 8.06
C GLN A 246 -10.28 37.80 8.05
N GLN A 247 -10.14 36.74 7.25
CA GLN A 247 -11.12 35.67 7.11
C GLN A 247 -10.55 34.32 7.51
N THR A 248 -11.36 33.48 8.08
CA THR A 248 -11.05 32.06 8.31
C THR A 248 -11.99 31.21 7.49
N LEU A 249 -11.44 30.44 6.58
CA LEU A 249 -12.18 29.40 5.86
C LEU A 249 -12.19 28.13 6.71
N LEU A 250 -13.37 27.51 6.81
CA LEU A 250 -13.55 26.25 7.51
C LEU A 250 -14.10 25.21 6.52
N ASP A 251 -13.32 24.16 6.32
CA ASP A 251 -13.71 22.98 5.54
C ASP A 251 -13.95 21.82 6.48
N ARG A 252 -15.20 21.35 6.53
CA ARG A 252 -15.59 20.19 7.34
C ARG A 252 -15.88 19.02 6.43
N VAL A 253 -15.18 17.90 6.62
CA VAL A 253 -15.45 16.62 5.99
C VAL A 253 -15.89 15.63 7.06
N THR A 254 -17.00 14.93 6.83
CA THR A 254 -17.54 13.93 7.75
C THR A 254 -17.51 12.54 7.12
N TYR A 255 -17.38 11.52 7.95
CA TYR A 255 -17.33 10.13 7.52
C TYR A 255 -18.31 9.29 8.33
N ARG A 256 -19.03 8.40 7.68
CA ARG A 256 -19.89 7.42 8.35
C ARG A 256 -19.47 6.02 7.99
N TYR A 257 -19.57 5.13 8.95
CA TYR A 257 -19.17 3.73 8.82
C TYR A 257 -20.30 2.79 9.22
N ASP A 258 -20.26 1.57 8.73
CA ASP A 258 -21.13 0.49 9.17
C ASP A 258 -20.58 -0.24 10.40
N ALA A 259 -21.29 -1.27 10.85
CA ALA A 259 -20.90 -2.08 12.00
C ALA A 259 -19.59 -2.89 11.76
N ALA A 260 -19.17 -3.05 10.51
CA ALA A 260 -17.93 -3.72 10.10
C ALA A 260 -16.78 -2.72 9.85
N ASN A 261 -16.91 -1.44 10.26
CA ASN A 261 -15.99 -0.34 10.02
C ASN A 261 -15.73 -0.06 8.52
N GLN A 262 -16.69 -0.38 7.65
CA GLN A 262 -16.62 -0.05 6.24
C GLN A 262 -17.24 1.33 6.00
N LEU A 263 -16.56 2.18 5.23
CA LEU A 263 -17.03 3.51 4.89
C LEU A 263 -18.37 3.44 4.14
N LEU A 264 -19.38 4.12 4.65
CA LEU A 264 -20.73 4.25 4.07
C LEU A 264 -20.93 5.58 3.35
N GLU A 265 -20.33 6.67 3.87
CA GLU A 265 -20.59 8.01 3.34
C GLU A 265 -19.48 8.99 3.70
N ILE A 266 -19.21 9.92 2.77
CA ILE A 266 -18.36 11.10 2.98
C ILE A 266 -19.23 12.34 2.74
N GLY A 267 -19.35 13.18 3.76
CA GLY A 267 -19.98 14.51 3.66
C GLY A 267 -18.95 15.60 3.44
N TYR A 268 -19.21 16.51 2.50
CA TYR A 268 -18.30 17.59 2.09
C TYR A 268 -18.79 18.97 2.57
N PRO A 269 -17.89 19.97 2.69
CA PRO A 269 -18.24 21.34 3.11
C PRO A 269 -19.31 22.01 2.23
N SER A 270 -19.42 21.61 0.98
CA SER A 270 -20.40 22.10 0.02
C SER A 270 -21.84 21.64 0.28
N GLY A 271 -22.08 20.80 1.31
CA GLY A 271 -23.38 20.15 1.56
C GLY A 271 -23.64 18.95 0.65
N LEU A 272 -22.63 18.53 -0.13
CA LEU A 272 -22.68 17.29 -0.89
C LEU A 272 -22.30 16.09 0.01
N ALA A 273 -22.94 14.94 -0.22
CA ALA A 273 -22.51 13.68 0.40
C ALA A 273 -22.41 12.57 -0.65
N ILE A 274 -21.31 11.80 -0.58
CA ILE A 274 -21.07 10.64 -1.42
C ILE A 274 -21.30 9.38 -0.59
N GLY A 275 -22.28 8.58 -0.99
CA GLY A 275 -22.60 7.30 -0.35
C GLY A 275 -22.03 6.10 -1.11
N TYR A 276 -21.71 5.05 -0.36
CA TYR A 276 -21.11 3.79 -0.85
C TYR A 276 -21.95 2.57 -0.42
N PRO A 277 -23.19 2.42 -0.93
CA PRO A 277 -23.99 1.22 -0.67
C PRO A 277 -23.24 -0.05 -1.08
N ARG A 278 -23.35 -1.09 -0.25
CA ARG A 278 -22.61 -2.34 -0.44
C ARG A 278 -23.53 -3.50 -0.73
N ASN A 279 -23.01 -4.50 -1.45
CA ASN A 279 -23.68 -5.78 -1.66
C ASN A 279 -23.52 -6.68 -0.41
N ALA A 280 -24.14 -7.84 -0.45
CA ALA A 280 -24.04 -8.83 0.63
C ALA A 280 -22.60 -9.34 0.89
N GLY A 281 -21.71 -9.26 -0.10
CA GLY A 281 -20.28 -9.58 0.03
C GLY A 281 -19.44 -8.44 0.64
N GLY A 282 -20.04 -7.30 1.01
CA GLY A 282 -19.35 -6.14 1.54
C GLY A 282 -18.66 -5.25 0.49
N GLN A 283 -18.80 -5.59 -0.80
CA GLN A 283 -18.24 -4.80 -1.89
C GLN A 283 -19.16 -3.62 -2.24
N VAL A 284 -18.61 -2.49 -2.68
CA VAL A 284 -19.39 -1.33 -3.11
C VAL A 284 -20.26 -1.71 -4.31
N ALA A 285 -21.58 -1.64 -4.15
CA ALA A 285 -22.55 -1.99 -5.19
C ALA A 285 -22.98 -0.78 -6.02
N SER A 286 -22.90 0.41 -5.45
CA SER A 286 -23.16 1.68 -6.12
C SER A 286 -22.46 2.84 -5.44
N VAL A 287 -22.35 3.97 -6.13
CA VAL A 287 -21.93 5.24 -5.55
C VAL A 287 -23.07 6.23 -5.76
N THR A 288 -23.47 6.92 -4.69
CA THR A 288 -24.59 7.86 -4.70
C THR A 288 -24.12 9.26 -4.34
N LEU A 289 -24.83 10.28 -4.84
CA LEU A 289 -24.65 11.68 -4.51
C LEU A 289 -25.93 12.21 -3.86
N ALA A 290 -25.83 12.71 -2.64
CA ALA A 290 -26.87 13.53 -2.01
C ALA A 290 -26.47 15.01 -2.07
N VAL A 291 -27.46 15.89 -2.26
CA VAL A 291 -27.31 17.36 -2.32
C VAL A 291 -28.30 17.98 -1.35
N GLY A 292 -27.83 18.39 -0.18
CA GLY A 292 -28.71 18.84 0.92
C GLY A 292 -29.72 17.74 1.29
N ASP A 293 -30.98 18.12 1.49
CA ASP A 293 -32.05 17.19 1.90
C ASP A 293 -32.70 16.41 0.75
N LYS A 294 -32.15 16.49 -0.47
CA LYS A 294 -32.69 15.76 -1.63
C LYS A 294 -32.36 14.27 -1.56
N ALA A 295 -33.28 13.45 -2.09
CA ALA A 295 -33.02 12.02 -2.23
C ALA A 295 -31.73 11.78 -3.03
N PRO A 296 -30.87 10.84 -2.59
CA PRO A 296 -29.61 10.55 -3.30
C PRO A 296 -29.85 10.10 -4.74
N SER A 297 -29.04 10.64 -5.67
CA SER A 297 -28.98 10.18 -7.07
C SER A 297 -27.83 9.19 -7.26
N THR A 298 -27.98 8.23 -8.15
CA THR A 298 -26.92 7.28 -8.44
C THR A 298 -25.90 7.90 -9.40
N LEU A 299 -24.64 8.03 -8.95
CA LEU A 299 -23.50 8.44 -9.77
C LEU A 299 -22.93 7.24 -10.53
N VAL A 300 -22.84 6.10 -9.84
CA VAL A 300 -22.34 4.84 -10.40
C VAL A 300 -23.20 3.72 -9.84
N GLY A 301 -23.65 2.82 -10.70
CA GLY A 301 -24.43 1.66 -10.32
C GLY A 301 -24.02 0.40 -11.07
N GLN A 302 -24.72 -0.69 -10.84
CA GLN A 302 -24.46 -2.00 -11.46
C GLN A 302 -22.99 -2.42 -11.35
N ILE A 303 -22.36 -2.11 -10.21
CA ILE A 303 -20.97 -2.46 -9.96
C ILE A 303 -20.89 -3.98 -9.74
N ALA A 304 -20.06 -4.66 -10.53
CA ALA A 304 -19.79 -6.09 -10.42
C ALA A 304 -18.28 -6.33 -10.39
N TYR A 305 -17.89 -7.38 -9.70
CA TYR A 305 -16.49 -7.77 -9.51
C TYR A 305 -16.29 -9.21 -9.96
N LEU A 306 -15.06 -9.58 -10.29
CA LEU A 306 -14.66 -10.97 -10.36
C LEU A 306 -14.59 -11.58 -8.95
N PRO A 307 -14.77 -12.89 -8.79
CA PRO A 307 -14.66 -13.58 -7.51
C PRO A 307 -13.34 -13.26 -6.80
N PHE A 308 -13.42 -12.75 -5.56
CA PHE A 308 -12.26 -12.29 -4.79
C PHE A 308 -11.30 -11.38 -5.58
N GLY A 309 -11.79 -10.64 -6.55
CA GLY A 309 -10.99 -10.04 -7.61
C GLY A 309 -11.33 -8.59 -7.95
N PRO A 310 -10.80 -8.13 -9.08
CA PRO A 310 -10.94 -6.75 -9.54
C PRO A 310 -12.35 -6.43 -10.04
N LEU A 311 -12.58 -5.12 -10.25
CA LEU A 311 -13.79 -4.58 -10.85
C LEU A 311 -14.00 -5.13 -12.27
N LEU A 312 -15.16 -5.75 -12.50
CA LEU A 312 -15.57 -6.31 -13.81
C LEU A 312 -16.40 -5.33 -14.62
N ARG A 313 -17.36 -4.66 -13.99
CA ARG A 313 -18.32 -3.78 -14.68
C ARG A 313 -18.86 -2.70 -13.73
N LEU A 314 -19.19 -1.55 -14.30
CA LEU A 314 -20.04 -0.52 -13.67
C LEU A 314 -20.79 0.28 -14.74
N THR A 315 -21.83 1.01 -14.32
CA THR A 315 -22.55 1.95 -15.17
C THR A 315 -22.61 3.31 -14.48
N TRP A 316 -22.16 4.36 -15.16
CA TRP A 316 -22.28 5.73 -14.64
C TRP A 316 -23.72 6.24 -14.74
N GLY A 317 -24.06 7.25 -13.95
CA GLY A 317 -25.40 7.85 -13.92
C GLY A 317 -25.88 8.44 -15.25
N ASN A 318 -24.97 8.71 -16.17
CA ASN A 318 -25.28 9.12 -17.54
C ASN A 318 -25.53 7.94 -18.51
N GLY A 319 -25.56 6.71 -18.01
CA GLY A 319 -25.81 5.49 -18.80
C GLY A 319 -24.59 4.90 -19.50
N ILE A 320 -23.41 5.53 -19.41
CA ILE A 320 -22.18 4.95 -19.97
C ILE A 320 -21.77 3.76 -19.11
N THR A 321 -21.41 2.65 -19.75
CA THR A 321 -20.95 1.44 -19.07
C THR A 321 -19.44 1.27 -19.27
N LEU A 322 -18.74 0.92 -18.19
CA LEU A 322 -17.43 0.31 -18.19
C LEU A 322 -17.60 -1.20 -18.10
N SER A 323 -16.90 -1.95 -18.95
CA SER A 323 -16.72 -3.40 -18.80
C SER A 323 -15.25 -3.77 -18.98
N ARG A 324 -14.80 -4.80 -18.29
CA ARG A 324 -13.42 -5.31 -18.31
C ARG A 324 -13.40 -6.81 -18.50
N GLU A 325 -12.40 -7.28 -19.22
CA GLU A 325 -12.10 -8.69 -19.42
C GLU A 325 -10.70 -8.96 -18.89
N TYR A 326 -10.52 -10.08 -18.23
CA TYR A 326 -9.27 -10.45 -17.57
C TYR A 326 -8.87 -11.89 -17.94
N ASP A 327 -7.59 -12.18 -17.88
CA ASP A 327 -7.09 -13.55 -17.92
C ASP A 327 -7.24 -14.25 -16.54
N GLN A 328 -6.76 -15.50 -16.47
CA GLN A 328 -6.79 -16.29 -15.23
C GLN A 328 -5.71 -15.88 -14.19
N ASP A 329 -4.88 -14.90 -14.47
CA ASP A 329 -4.01 -14.22 -13.52
C ASP A 329 -4.57 -12.88 -13.07
N TYR A 330 -5.78 -12.51 -13.52
CA TYR A 330 -6.44 -11.22 -13.32
C TYR A 330 -5.69 -10.05 -13.96
N GLN A 331 -4.95 -10.29 -15.04
CA GLN A 331 -4.39 -9.24 -15.87
C GLN A 331 -5.48 -8.71 -16.82
N LEU A 332 -5.57 -7.39 -16.96
CA LEU A 332 -6.57 -6.75 -17.80
C LEU A 332 -6.28 -7.00 -19.28
N LEU A 333 -7.15 -7.73 -19.98
CA LEU A 333 -7.04 -7.98 -21.42
C LEU A 333 -7.76 -6.92 -22.24
N ARG A 334 -8.91 -6.46 -21.78
CA ARG A 334 -9.76 -5.51 -22.48
C ARG A 334 -10.52 -4.61 -21.52
N GLN A 335 -10.68 -3.36 -21.90
CA GLN A 335 -11.60 -2.43 -21.25
C GLN A 335 -12.46 -1.73 -22.32
N LYS A 336 -13.79 -1.66 -22.08
CA LYS A 336 -14.72 -0.89 -22.88
C LYS A 336 -15.36 0.19 -22.03
N VAL A 337 -15.46 1.40 -22.58
CA VAL A 337 -16.11 2.56 -21.94
C VAL A 337 -16.95 3.26 -23.01
N GLY A 338 -18.28 3.07 -22.95
CA GLY A 338 -19.15 3.54 -24.02
C GLY A 338 -18.68 3.02 -25.40
N PRO A 339 -18.41 3.90 -26.39
CA PRO A 339 -17.92 3.49 -27.71
C PRO A 339 -16.42 3.20 -27.78
N TRP A 340 -15.69 3.40 -26.69
CA TRP A 340 -14.22 3.24 -26.65
C TRP A 340 -13.83 1.85 -26.16
N GLN A 341 -12.89 1.21 -26.87
CA GLN A 341 -12.28 -0.04 -26.48
C GLN A 341 -10.76 0.10 -26.39
N SER A 342 -10.19 -0.46 -25.34
CA SER A 342 -8.75 -0.62 -25.15
C SER A 342 -8.43 -2.10 -24.97
N ASP A 343 -7.54 -2.65 -25.80
CA ASP A 343 -7.03 -4.00 -25.72
C ASP A 343 -5.58 -3.97 -25.24
N TYR A 344 -5.23 -4.86 -24.34
CA TYR A 344 -3.93 -4.95 -23.72
C TYR A 344 -3.32 -6.33 -23.97
N GLN A 345 -2.04 -6.36 -24.31
CA GLN A 345 -1.24 -7.57 -24.35
C GLN A 345 -0.11 -7.43 -23.34
N HIS A 346 0.11 -8.50 -22.58
CA HIS A 346 1.13 -8.51 -21.54
C HIS A 346 2.29 -9.44 -21.92
N ASP A 347 3.47 -9.09 -21.45
CA ASP A 347 4.60 -10.02 -21.47
C ASP A 347 4.45 -11.06 -20.34
N ALA A 348 5.36 -12.03 -20.30
CA ALA A 348 5.32 -13.08 -19.27
C ALA A 348 5.51 -12.55 -17.83
N ASN A 349 5.97 -11.32 -17.63
CA ASN A 349 6.07 -10.67 -16.33
C ASN A 349 4.81 -9.88 -15.94
N GLY A 350 3.83 -9.77 -16.87
CA GLY A 350 2.63 -8.97 -16.68
C GLY A 350 2.79 -7.49 -17.06
N ASN A 351 3.90 -7.08 -17.67
CA ASN A 351 4.03 -5.72 -18.19
C ASN A 351 3.26 -5.57 -19.49
N ILE A 352 2.61 -4.42 -19.69
CA ILE A 352 1.91 -4.13 -20.94
C ILE A 352 2.93 -3.99 -22.06
N GLN A 353 2.88 -4.91 -23.06
CA GLN A 353 3.68 -4.85 -24.28
C GLN A 353 2.98 -4.07 -25.38
N GLN A 354 1.66 -4.17 -25.44
CA GLN A 354 0.86 -3.51 -26.45
C GLN A 354 -0.43 -2.99 -25.84
N HIS A 355 -0.76 -1.76 -26.21
CA HIS A 355 -2.07 -1.14 -25.96
C HIS A 355 -2.63 -0.68 -27.29
N ARG A 356 -3.79 -1.17 -27.65
CA ARG A 356 -4.56 -0.73 -28.82
C ARG A 356 -5.81 -0.02 -28.35
N HIS A 357 -6.07 1.13 -28.96
CA HIS A 357 -7.27 1.92 -28.67
C HIS A 357 -8.08 2.09 -29.95
N SER A 358 -9.37 1.84 -29.88
CA SER A 358 -10.27 1.96 -31.03
C SER A 358 -11.63 2.51 -30.60
N LEU A 359 -12.31 3.19 -31.53
CA LEU A 359 -13.74 3.44 -31.45
C LEU A 359 -14.45 2.14 -31.83
N TRP A 360 -15.37 1.72 -30.98
CA TRP A 360 -16.22 0.57 -31.20
C TRP A 360 -17.63 1.11 -31.51
N GLY A 361 -18.11 0.91 -32.74
CA GLY A 361 -19.40 1.37 -33.22
C GLY A 361 -20.22 0.22 -33.78
#